data_97cb0b22cd6a2bc72217926fb6ccc0e3
#
_entry.id   97cb0b22cd6a2bc72217926fb6ccc0e3
#
_cell.length_a   1.000
_cell.length_b   1.000
_cell.length_c   1.000
_cell.angle_alpha   90.00
_cell.angle_beta   90.00
_cell.angle_gamma   90.00
#
_symmetry.space_group_name_H-M   'P 1'
#
loop_
_entity.id
_entity.type
_entity.pdbx_description
1 polymer ?
#
loop_
_entity_poly.entity_id
_entity_poly.type
_entity_poly.pdbx_seq_one_letter_code
_entity_poly.pdbx_strand_id
1 'polypeptide(L)'
;DEFESDIDFSFLAKYNSVLFGNGAVVSEKNYQFMNRLISETDKNLLLDASALRLLSQYGTDALAKKKKETKILLTPHLGEANSLLNAGLHSRNPKDYLEKALAFCEKYQVYMLLKSISSILVTPEKKYFISSYPSTPSLGKAGSGDGLSGYLIGLLSFAEKYFSYSDIISF
;
A
#
# COMPACT_ATOMS: atom_id res chain seq x y z
N ASP A 1 9.55 8.05 13.74
CA ASP A 1 9.57 7.30 15.00
C ASP A 1 9.99 5.85 14.74
N GLU A 2 10.65 5.22 15.72
CA GLU A 2 10.91 3.79 15.74
C GLU A 2 9.89 3.11 16.67
N PHE A 3 9.37 1.98 16.21
CA PHE A 3 8.41 1.18 16.98
C PHE A 3 9.13 0.11 17.80
N GLU A 4 8.58 -0.22 18.96
CA GLU A 4 9.08 -1.32 19.76
C GLU A 4 8.78 -2.66 19.10
N SER A 5 9.77 -3.58 19.11
CA SER A 5 9.66 -4.86 18.42
C SER A 5 8.70 -5.85 19.09
N ASP A 6 8.42 -5.66 20.36
CA ASP A 6 7.66 -6.56 21.23
C ASP A 6 6.23 -6.08 21.56
N ILE A 7 5.74 -5.04 20.84
CA ILE A 7 4.36 -4.59 20.99
C ILE A 7 3.38 -5.74 20.77
N ASP A 8 2.47 -5.93 21.70
CA ASP A 8 1.31 -6.80 21.54
C ASP A 8 0.25 -6.09 20.66
N PHE A 9 -0.16 -6.75 19.58
CA PHE A 9 -1.16 -6.20 18.65
C PHE A 9 -2.62 -6.41 19.11
N SER A 10 -2.86 -6.91 20.30
CA SER A 10 -4.23 -7.12 20.84
C SER A 10 -5.07 -5.83 20.86
N PHE A 11 -4.43 -4.65 21.01
CA PHE A 11 -5.12 -3.36 20.95
C PHE A 11 -5.74 -3.07 19.58
N LEU A 12 -5.29 -3.76 18.51
CA LEU A 12 -5.87 -3.63 17.17
C LEU A 12 -7.23 -4.32 17.03
N ALA A 13 -7.65 -5.14 18.01
CA ALA A 13 -8.89 -5.91 17.92
C ALA A 13 -10.13 -5.04 17.64
N LYS A 14 -10.14 -3.80 18.13
CA LYS A 14 -11.24 -2.84 17.94
C LYS A 14 -11.23 -2.08 16.61
N TYR A 15 -10.19 -2.26 15.79
CA TYR A 15 -10.05 -1.59 14.49
C TYR A 15 -10.24 -2.59 13.36
N ASN A 16 -10.70 -2.13 12.20
CA ASN A 16 -10.89 -2.93 10.99
C ASN A 16 -9.68 -2.89 10.07
N SER A 17 -8.93 -1.79 10.11
CA SER A 17 -7.79 -1.55 9.22
C SER A 17 -6.71 -0.73 9.91
N VAL A 18 -5.47 -0.84 9.39
CA VAL A 18 -4.29 -0.15 9.90
C VAL A 18 -3.53 0.50 8.75
N LEU A 19 -3.21 1.78 8.91
CA LEU A 19 -2.28 2.51 8.05
C LEU A 19 -0.89 2.49 8.69
N PHE A 20 0.13 2.09 7.91
CA PHE A 20 1.51 2.08 8.37
C PHE A 20 2.44 2.70 7.32
N GLY A 21 3.42 3.47 7.80
CA GLY A 21 4.53 4.02 7.02
C GLY A 21 4.65 5.53 7.05
N ASN A 22 3.54 6.27 7.22
CA ASN A 22 3.56 7.73 7.31
C ASN A 22 4.28 8.17 8.60
N GLY A 23 5.38 8.92 8.44
CA GLY A 23 6.19 9.37 9.57
C GLY A 23 7.11 8.32 10.21
N ALA A 24 7.09 7.07 9.78
CA ALA A 24 8.01 6.04 10.28
C ALA A 24 9.43 6.25 9.74
N VAL A 25 10.46 5.93 10.53
CA VAL A 25 11.85 5.90 10.10
C VAL A 25 12.12 4.62 9.31
N VAL A 26 12.94 4.73 8.25
CA VAL A 26 13.39 3.55 7.51
C VAL A 26 14.56 2.92 8.27
N SER A 27 14.28 1.88 9.05
CA SER A 27 15.23 1.13 9.85
C SER A 27 14.89 -0.36 9.87
N GLU A 28 15.86 -1.20 10.17
CA GLU A 28 15.63 -2.64 10.30
C GLU A 28 14.60 -2.96 11.40
N LYS A 29 14.63 -2.21 12.50
CA LYS A 29 13.67 -2.35 13.60
C LYS A 29 12.24 -2.11 13.14
N ASN A 30 12.00 -1.06 12.38
CA ASN A 30 10.68 -0.77 11.80
C ASN A 30 10.28 -1.77 10.71
N TYR A 31 11.26 -2.35 9.99
CA TYR A 31 10.97 -3.44 9.07
C TYR A 31 10.53 -4.71 9.81
N GLN A 32 11.18 -5.06 10.91
CA GLN A 32 10.76 -6.19 11.76
C GLN A 32 9.38 -5.96 12.36
N PHE A 33 9.10 -4.75 12.86
CA PHE A 33 7.76 -4.38 13.32
C PHE A 33 6.70 -4.56 12.22
N MET A 34 6.96 -4.04 11.02
CA MET A 34 6.06 -4.18 9.86
C MET A 34 5.84 -5.65 9.49
N ASN A 35 6.90 -6.49 9.52
CA ASN A 35 6.79 -7.92 9.28
C ASN A 35 5.84 -8.60 10.27
N ARG A 36 5.97 -8.28 11.55
CA ARG A 36 5.06 -8.78 12.58
C ARG A 36 3.63 -8.29 12.35
N LEU A 37 3.46 -7.00 12.08
CA LEU A 37 2.15 -6.42 11.77
C LEU A 37 1.48 -7.18 10.62
N ILE A 38 2.20 -7.48 9.55
CA ILE A 38 1.68 -8.22 8.39
C ILE A 38 1.32 -9.67 8.73
N SER A 39 2.15 -10.36 9.52
CA SER A 39 1.99 -11.80 9.78
C SER A 39 1.05 -12.11 10.95
N GLU A 40 0.99 -11.25 11.95
CA GLU A 40 0.25 -11.50 13.19
C GLU A 40 -1.17 -10.94 13.18
N THR A 41 -1.42 -9.84 12.42
CA THR A 41 -2.75 -9.24 12.35
C THR A 41 -3.66 -9.91 11.33
N ASP A 42 -4.96 -9.80 11.56
CA ASP A 42 -6.03 -10.14 10.62
C ASP A 42 -6.66 -8.88 9.98
N LYS A 43 -6.07 -7.71 10.23
CA LYS A 43 -6.61 -6.42 9.78
C LYS A 43 -6.19 -6.10 8.35
N ASN A 44 -7.03 -5.35 7.66
CA ASN A 44 -6.62 -4.79 6.36
C ASN A 44 -5.53 -3.75 6.58
N LEU A 45 -4.51 -3.80 5.74
CA LEU A 45 -3.35 -2.92 5.86
C LEU A 45 -3.28 -1.98 4.66
N LEU A 46 -3.01 -0.71 4.92
CA LEU A 46 -2.55 0.25 3.93
C LEU A 46 -1.09 0.58 4.24
N LEU A 47 -0.20 0.31 3.30
CA LEU A 47 1.23 0.56 3.42
C LEU A 47 1.63 1.69 2.46
N ASP A 48 2.09 2.80 3.00
CA ASP A 48 2.49 4.00 2.25
C ASP A 48 3.86 4.52 2.70
N ALA A 49 4.43 5.43 1.96
CA ALA A 49 5.64 6.17 2.31
C ALA A 49 6.79 5.27 2.80
N SER A 50 7.24 5.43 4.06
CA SER A 50 8.35 4.66 4.61
C SER A 50 8.11 3.15 4.61
N ALA A 51 6.87 2.67 4.69
CA ALA A 51 6.58 1.23 4.57
C ALA A 51 7.00 0.68 3.20
N LEU A 52 6.77 1.43 2.12
CA LEU A 52 7.18 1.05 0.77
C LEU A 52 8.71 1.05 0.61
N ARG A 53 9.38 2.00 1.28
CA ARG A 53 10.86 2.04 1.32
C ARG A 53 11.43 0.86 2.11
N LEU A 54 10.82 0.50 3.23
CA LEU A 54 11.19 -0.69 4.01
C LEU A 54 11.09 -1.96 3.16
N LEU A 55 9.99 -2.15 2.42
CA LEU A 55 9.83 -3.26 1.49
C LEU A 55 10.89 -3.25 0.38
N SER A 56 11.22 -2.09 -0.16
CA SER A 56 12.22 -1.96 -1.22
C SER A 56 13.63 -2.24 -0.72
N GLN A 57 13.96 -1.86 0.50
CA GLN A 57 15.31 -1.94 1.06
C GLN A 57 15.60 -3.29 1.71
N TYR A 58 14.66 -3.85 2.47
CA TYR A 58 14.86 -5.05 3.27
C TYR A 58 14.21 -6.30 2.68
N GLY A 59 13.35 -6.14 1.66
CA GLY A 59 12.74 -7.24 0.94
C GLY A 59 11.22 -7.27 1.05
N THR A 60 10.61 -7.83 0.01
CA THR A 60 9.15 -7.92 -0.15
C THR A 60 8.55 -9.22 0.37
N ASP A 61 9.37 -10.14 0.87
CA ASP A 61 8.93 -11.47 1.33
C ASP A 61 8.01 -11.40 2.56
N ALA A 62 8.06 -10.28 3.29
CA ALA A 62 7.08 -9.97 4.34
C ALA A 62 5.64 -10.11 3.85
N LEU A 63 5.36 -9.63 2.63
CA LEU A 63 4.01 -9.66 2.07
C LEU A 63 3.46 -11.08 1.88
N ALA A 64 4.34 -12.07 1.67
CA ALA A 64 3.95 -13.46 1.55
C ALA A 64 3.50 -14.10 2.88
N LYS A 65 3.83 -13.46 4.02
CA LYS A 65 3.50 -13.96 5.35
C LYS A 65 2.13 -13.52 5.85
N LYS A 66 1.42 -12.67 5.10
CA LYS A 66 0.09 -12.20 5.49
C LYS A 66 -0.90 -13.35 5.63
N LYS A 67 -1.85 -13.23 6.54
CA LYS A 67 -2.97 -14.17 6.63
C LYS A 67 -3.83 -14.09 5.37
N LYS A 68 -4.51 -15.18 5.03
CA LYS A 68 -5.31 -15.29 3.81
C LYS A 68 -6.38 -14.19 3.71
N GLU A 69 -7.00 -13.87 4.82
CA GLU A 69 -8.08 -12.89 4.92
C GLU A 69 -7.57 -11.44 4.89
N THR A 70 -6.31 -11.22 5.28
CA THR A 70 -5.71 -9.88 5.31
C THR A 70 -5.54 -9.35 3.90
N LYS A 71 -6.12 -8.20 3.63
CA LYS A 71 -5.91 -7.45 2.39
C LYS A 71 -4.89 -6.34 2.63
N ILE A 72 -3.96 -6.21 1.71
CA ILE A 72 -2.91 -5.17 1.76
C ILE A 72 -3.07 -4.29 0.53
N LEU A 73 -3.17 -2.98 0.76
CA LEU A 73 -3.12 -1.95 -0.27
C LEU A 73 -1.78 -1.21 -0.17
N LEU A 74 -1.02 -1.21 -1.24
CA LEU A 74 0.20 -0.43 -1.41
C LEU A 74 -0.12 0.82 -2.22
N THR A 75 0.39 1.99 -1.82
CA THR A 75 0.08 3.26 -2.48
C THR A 75 1.33 4.00 -2.98
N PRO A 76 2.19 3.38 -3.80
CA PRO A 76 3.41 4.00 -4.26
C PRO A 76 3.16 5.14 -5.25
N HIS A 77 3.89 6.25 -5.13
CA HIS A 77 4.15 7.11 -6.28
C HIS A 77 5.14 6.44 -7.23
N LEU A 78 5.30 6.96 -8.47
CA LEU A 78 6.11 6.26 -9.49
C LEU A 78 7.57 6.03 -9.08
N GLY A 79 8.17 6.93 -8.28
CA GLY A 79 9.52 6.73 -7.76
C GLY A 79 9.60 5.57 -6.76
N GLU A 80 8.65 5.44 -5.85
CA GLU A 80 8.53 4.32 -4.91
C GLU A 80 8.22 3.02 -5.66
N ALA A 81 7.34 3.07 -6.65
CA ALA A 81 7.03 1.93 -7.51
C ALA A 81 8.26 1.43 -8.27
N ASN A 82 9.10 2.35 -8.79
CA ASN A 82 10.33 1.99 -9.47
C ASN A 82 11.26 1.17 -8.58
N SER A 83 11.43 1.58 -7.33
CA SER A 83 12.25 0.87 -6.35
C SER A 83 11.62 -0.45 -5.93
N LEU A 84 10.34 -0.44 -5.55
CA LEU A 84 9.60 -1.59 -5.05
C LEU A 84 9.49 -2.72 -6.09
N LEU A 85 9.24 -2.36 -7.35
CA LEU A 85 9.08 -3.31 -8.45
C LEU A 85 10.42 -3.68 -9.10
N ASN A 86 11.52 -3.10 -8.65
CA ASN A 86 12.84 -3.20 -9.29
C ASN A 86 12.72 -2.95 -10.81
N ALA A 87 12.02 -1.87 -11.15
CA ALA A 87 11.60 -1.65 -12.52
C ALA A 87 12.71 -1.13 -13.44
N GLY A 88 13.70 -0.40 -12.89
CA GLY A 88 14.78 0.21 -13.67
C GLY A 88 14.28 1.27 -14.65
N LEU A 89 13.09 1.82 -14.41
CA LEU A 89 12.42 2.78 -15.28
C LEU A 89 12.61 4.20 -14.76
N HIS A 90 12.71 5.15 -15.68
CA HIS A 90 12.72 6.59 -15.38
C HIS A 90 11.48 7.29 -15.97
N SER A 91 10.47 6.51 -16.33
CA SER A 91 9.23 7.00 -16.93
C SER A 91 8.35 7.70 -15.90
N ARG A 92 7.62 8.73 -16.36
CA ARG A 92 6.54 9.36 -15.61
C ARG A 92 5.16 8.82 -16.00
N ASN A 93 5.10 7.86 -16.94
CA ASN A 93 3.87 7.23 -17.36
C ASN A 93 3.61 5.99 -16.50
N PRO A 94 2.51 5.95 -15.73
CA PRO A 94 2.20 4.81 -14.88
C PRO A 94 1.95 3.52 -15.66
N LYS A 95 1.59 3.60 -16.94
CA LYS A 95 1.39 2.42 -17.79
C LYS A 95 2.68 1.61 -18.01
N ASP A 96 3.85 2.26 -17.97
CA ASP A 96 5.13 1.58 -18.13
C ASP A 96 5.45 0.65 -16.94
N TYR A 97 4.77 0.86 -15.80
CA TYR A 97 4.89 0.03 -14.61
C TYR A 97 3.84 -1.08 -14.54
N LEU A 98 2.83 -1.06 -15.42
CA LEU A 98 1.62 -1.87 -15.27
C LEU A 98 1.91 -3.37 -15.26
N GLU A 99 2.71 -3.88 -16.21
CA GLU A 99 3.02 -5.31 -16.29
C GLU A 99 3.73 -5.80 -15.02
N LYS A 100 4.70 -5.04 -14.53
CA LYS A 100 5.42 -5.38 -13.30
C LYS A 100 4.53 -5.29 -12.08
N ALA A 101 3.65 -4.30 -12.02
CA ALA A 101 2.67 -4.16 -10.94
C ALA A 101 1.66 -5.31 -10.94
N LEU A 102 1.16 -5.74 -12.11
CA LEU A 102 0.27 -6.89 -12.23
C LEU A 102 0.95 -8.17 -11.72
N ALA A 103 2.17 -8.44 -12.16
CA ALA A 103 2.93 -9.60 -11.71
C ALA A 103 3.23 -9.55 -10.19
N PHE A 104 3.54 -8.38 -9.66
CA PHE A 104 3.79 -8.17 -8.23
C PHE A 104 2.52 -8.41 -7.40
N CYS A 105 1.40 -7.81 -7.80
CA CYS A 105 0.12 -7.96 -7.10
C CYS A 105 -0.37 -9.40 -7.10
N GLU A 106 -0.23 -10.10 -8.22
CA GLU A 106 -0.55 -11.53 -8.31
C GLU A 106 0.35 -12.36 -7.40
N LYS A 107 1.67 -12.15 -7.46
CA LYS A 107 2.64 -12.91 -6.65
C LYS A 107 2.37 -12.81 -5.15
N TYR A 108 2.12 -11.60 -4.66
CA TYR A 108 1.95 -11.35 -3.23
C TYR A 108 0.49 -11.29 -2.77
N GLN A 109 -0.45 -11.41 -3.70
CA GLN A 109 -1.89 -11.30 -3.43
C GLN A 109 -2.21 -9.99 -2.69
N VAL A 110 -1.75 -8.86 -3.26
CA VAL A 110 -1.91 -7.51 -2.74
C VAL A 110 -2.52 -6.59 -3.80
N TYR A 111 -3.08 -5.48 -3.37
CA TYR A 111 -3.56 -4.39 -4.22
C TYR A 111 -2.48 -3.31 -4.30
N MET A 112 -2.41 -2.60 -5.41
CA MET A 112 -1.47 -1.49 -5.60
C MET A 112 -2.15 -0.32 -6.29
N LEU A 113 -2.14 0.85 -5.66
CA LEU A 113 -2.54 2.11 -6.25
C LEU A 113 -1.29 2.89 -6.67
N LEU A 114 -0.96 2.84 -7.96
CA LEU A 114 0.11 3.65 -8.54
C LEU A 114 -0.34 5.12 -8.60
N LYS A 115 0.22 5.95 -7.72
CA LYS A 115 -0.10 7.39 -7.63
C LYS A 115 0.58 8.16 -8.76
N SER A 116 -0.21 8.79 -9.62
CA SER A 116 0.24 9.63 -10.74
C SER A 116 -0.87 10.60 -11.14
N ILE A 117 -0.62 11.42 -12.18
CA ILE A 117 -1.65 12.28 -12.79
C ILE A 117 -2.88 11.45 -13.19
N SER A 118 -2.67 10.27 -13.78
CA SER A 118 -3.72 9.25 -13.96
C SER A 118 -3.35 8.06 -13.13
N SER A 119 -3.95 7.94 -11.95
CA SER A 119 -3.66 6.83 -11.04
C SER A 119 -4.18 5.50 -11.60
N ILE A 120 -3.46 4.42 -11.33
CA ILE A 120 -3.83 3.07 -11.74
C ILE A 120 -3.96 2.20 -10.49
N LEU A 121 -5.14 1.64 -10.26
CA LEU A 121 -5.35 0.57 -9.30
C LEU A 121 -5.08 -0.77 -9.97
N VAL A 122 -4.26 -1.58 -9.36
CA VAL A 122 -3.95 -2.96 -9.78
C VAL A 122 -4.40 -3.93 -8.71
N THR A 123 -5.07 -5.01 -9.12
CA THR A 123 -5.58 -6.04 -8.20
C THR A 123 -4.84 -7.37 -8.32
N PRO A 124 -4.91 -8.25 -7.31
CA PRO A 124 -4.29 -9.57 -7.35
C PRO A 124 -4.87 -10.49 -8.44
N GLU A 125 -6.11 -10.23 -8.90
CA GLU A 125 -6.77 -10.99 -9.97
C GLU A 125 -6.36 -10.54 -11.38
N LYS A 126 -5.26 -9.79 -11.51
CA LYS A 126 -4.76 -9.23 -12.78
C LYS A 126 -5.73 -8.26 -13.46
N LYS A 127 -6.58 -7.60 -12.70
CA LYS A 127 -7.39 -6.48 -13.18
C LYS A 127 -6.71 -5.18 -12.86
N TYR A 128 -7.01 -4.16 -13.67
CA TYR A 128 -6.59 -2.80 -13.36
C TYR A 128 -7.67 -1.79 -13.74
N PHE A 129 -7.68 -0.68 -13.02
CA PHE A 129 -8.59 0.44 -13.22
C PHE A 129 -7.77 1.72 -13.34
N ILE A 130 -8.05 2.51 -14.35
CA ILE A 130 -7.35 3.78 -14.60
C ILE A 130 -8.30 4.91 -14.26
N SER A 131 -7.84 5.87 -13.45
CA SER A 131 -8.61 7.10 -13.19
C SER A 131 -8.85 7.85 -14.50
N SER A 132 -10.14 8.12 -14.80
CA SER A 132 -10.56 8.89 -15.96
C SER A 132 -10.30 10.40 -15.78
N TYR A 133 -10.16 10.84 -14.54
CA TYR A 133 -9.91 12.24 -14.21
C TYR A 133 -8.44 12.42 -13.83
N PRO A 134 -7.68 13.24 -14.57
CA PRO A 134 -6.33 13.57 -14.16
C PRO A 134 -6.37 14.32 -12.82
N SER A 135 -5.48 13.96 -11.92
CA SER A 135 -5.31 14.71 -10.68
C SER A 135 -4.90 16.15 -10.99
N THR A 136 -5.50 17.10 -10.29
CA THR A 136 -5.14 18.52 -10.46
C THR A 136 -3.75 18.78 -9.88
N PRO A 137 -2.96 19.71 -10.44
CA PRO A 137 -1.66 20.09 -9.87
C PRO A 137 -1.71 20.54 -8.40
N SER A 138 -2.89 20.98 -7.94
CA SER A 138 -3.13 21.36 -6.54
C SER A 138 -2.98 20.18 -5.56
N LEU A 139 -3.10 18.94 -6.00
CA LEU A 139 -2.87 17.73 -5.19
C LEU A 139 -1.38 17.37 -5.08
N GLY A 140 -0.48 18.04 -5.81
CA GLY A 140 0.98 17.86 -5.72
C GLY A 140 1.64 18.56 -4.52
N LYS A 141 0.88 18.94 -3.49
CA LYS A 141 1.39 19.60 -2.28
C LYS A 141 1.87 18.59 -1.25
N ALA A 142 2.84 18.98 -0.42
CA ALA A 142 3.27 18.20 0.73
C ALA A 142 2.06 17.87 1.63
N GLY A 143 1.97 16.62 2.11
CA GLY A 143 0.86 16.13 2.92
C GLY A 143 -0.36 15.62 2.14
N SER A 144 -0.44 15.82 0.81
CA SER A 144 -1.55 15.27 0.01
C SER A 144 -1.56 13.75 0.00
N GLY A 145 -0.37 13.10 0.05
CA GLY A 145 -0.23 11.66 0.19
C GLY A 145 -0.82 11.15 1.51
N ASP A 146 -0.51 11.84 2.61
CA ASP A 146 -1.04 11.49 3.95
C ASP A 146 -2.57 11.66 3.99
N GLY A 147 -3.10 12.72 3.37
CA GLY A 147 -4.54 12.94 3.23
C GLY A 147 -5.21 11.83 2.43
N LEU A 148 -4.60 11.41 1.30
CA LEU A 148 -5.11 10.30 0.49
C LEU A 148 -5.09 8.99 1.27
N SER A 149 -3.99 8.67 1.96
CA SER A 149 -3.86 7.43 2.72
C SER A 149 -4.85 7.39 3.89
N GLY A 150 -5.06 8.53 4.58
CA GLY A 150 -6.08 8.68 5.61
C GLY A 150 -7.50 8.48 5.07
N TYR A 151 -7.82 9.04 3.92
CA TYR A 151 -9.11 8.86 3.26
C TYR A 151 -9.33 7.40 2.84
N LEU A 152 -8.35 6.78 2.18
CA LEU A 152 -8.44 5.39 1.73
C LEU A 152 -8.60 4.43 2.91
N ILE A 153 -7.84 4.58 4.00
CA ILE A 153 -7.96 3.68 5.16
C ILE A 153 -9.33 3.85 5.85
N GLY A 154 -9.86 5.07 5.88
CA GLY A 154 -11.22 5.34 6.36
C GLY A 154 -12.27 4.61 5.50
N LEU A 155 -12.17 4.70 4.17
CA LEU A 155 -13.04 3.97 3.26
C LEU A 155 -12.94 2.46 3.45
N LEU A 156 -11.72 1.91 3.52
CA LEU A 156 -11.49 0.48 3.73
C LEU A 156 -12.08 -0.02 5.05
N SER A 157 -12.00 0.79 6.10
CA SER A 157 -12.56 0.45 7.42
C SER A 157 -14.09 0.43 7.44
N PHE A 158 -14.74 1.32 6.68
CA PHE A 158 -16.19 1.48 6.69
C PHE A 158 -16.88 0.65 5.63
N ALA A 159 -16.34 0.66 4.41
CA ALA A 159 -17.06 0.14 3.24
C ALA A 159 -16.91 -1.37 3.05
N GLU A 160 -15.92 -2.04 3.67
CA GLU A 160 -15.73 -3.50 3.57
C GLU A 160 -16.99 -4.30 3.93
N LYS A 161 -17.82 -3.75 4.80
CA LYS A 161 -19.10 -4.36 5.18
C LYS A 161 -20.13 -4.37 4.04
N TYR A 162 -20.02 -3.45 3.07
CA TYR A 162 -21.03 -3.19 2.05
C TYR A 162 -20.55 -3.41 0.61
N PHE A 163 -19.25 -3.41 0.37
CA PHE A 163 -18.65 -3.45 -0.96
C PHE A 163 -17.46 -4.40 -1.00
N SER A 164 -17.14 -4.91 -2.19
CA SER A 164 -15.88 -5.63 -2.37
C SER A 164 -14.70 -4.66 -2.25
N TYR A 165 -13.53 -5.17 -1.89
CA TYR A 165 -12.33 -4.35 -1.74
C TYR A 165 -11.95 -3.60 -3.03
N SER A 166 -12.14 -4.24 -4.19
CA SER A 166 -11.93 -3.62 -5.50
C SER A 166 -12.93 -2.51 -5.79
N ASP A 167 -14.18 -2.64 -5.34
CA ASP A 167 -15.20 -1.61 -5.54
C ASP A 167 -14.88 -0.35 -4.72
N ILE A 168 -14.40 -0.54 -3.49
CA ILE A 168 -14.07 0.57 -2.57
C ILE A 168 -12.96 1.45 -3.12
N ILE A 169 -11.92 0.87 -3.72
CA ILE A 169 -10.73 1.60 -4.16
C ILE A 169 -10.76 1.98 -5.64
N SER A 170 -11.81 1.60 -6.38
CA SER A 170 -12.03 2.00 -7.78
C SER A 170 -12.88 3.26 -7.93
N PHE A 171 -13.43 3.79 -6.83
CA PHE A 171 -14.09 5.10 -6.77
C PHE A 171 -13.05 6.21 -6.65
#